data_a8a643b438a191d06f1971e330f6f9a1
#
_entry.id   a8a643b438a191d06f1971e330f6f9a1
#
_cell.length_a   1.000
_cell.length_b   1.000
_cell.length_c   1.000
_cell.angle_alpha   90.00
_cell.angle_beta   90.00
_cell.angle_gamma   90.00
#
_symmetry.space_group_name_H-M   'P 1'
#
loop_
_entity.id
_entity.type
_entity.pdbx_description
1 polymer ?
#
loop_
_entity_poly.entity_id
_entity_poly.type
_entity_poly.pdbx_seq_one_letter_code
_entity_poly.pdbx_strand_id
1 'polypeptide(L)'
;NLYLLQKQNDESFITFKKYFLDILELDDIIFKEHFLEGEKKQEPIYFCTIKERNKNNLKLIEYMSDGTKILFLLLYHIFLDELSLLCIEEPEIGLHPKALSKLLQLFFNKEVSAQAIITTHSPYLIKLVNPQNVFVLEAKENSMYSFTKVSTIKDLKKRLKSKYVDFGDLFVENFKTDIDTSLD
;
A
#
# COMPACT_ATOMS: atom_id res chain seq x y z
N ASN A 1 3.22 -18.38 11.78
CA ASN A 1 3.88 -19.06 10.68
C ASN A 1 2.88 -19.31 9.54
N LEU A 2 3.06 -18.67 8.38
CA LEU A 2 2.16 -18.72 7.21
C LEU A 2 1.92 -20.14 6.67
N TYR A 3 2.91 -21.00 6.76
CA TYR A 3 2.77 -22.41 6.39
C TYR A 3 1.75 -23.14 7.25
N LEU A 4 1.75 -22.89 8.56
CA LEU A 4 0.78 -23.50 9.48
C LEU A 4 -0.63 -22.95 9.24
N LEU A 5 -0.78 -21.64 9.03
CA LEU A 5 -2.07 -21.02 8.70
C LEU A 5 -2.63 -21.56 7.37
N GLN A 6 -1.76 -21.79 6.37
CA GLN A 6 -2.14 -22.44 5.11
C GLN A 6 -2.65 -23.87 5.36
N LYS A 7 -1.97 -24.67 6.19
CA LYS A 7 -2.39 -26.04 6.51
C LYS A 7 -3.73 -26.09 7.28
N GLN A 8 -3.96 -25.12 8.15
CA GLN A 8 -5.16 -25.04 8.98
C GLN A 8 -6.37 -24.43 8.24
N ASN A 9 -6.18 -23.95 6.99
CA ASN A 9 -7.18 -23.18 6.25
C ASN A 9 -7.72 -22.00 7.06
N ASP A 10 -6.82 -21.27 7.72
CA ASP A 10 -7.14 -20.10 8.51
C ASP A 10 -7.83 -19.02 7.67
N GLU A 11 -8.92 -18.43 8.17
CA GLU A 11 -9.74 -17.47 7.42
C GLU A 11 -8.96 -16.19 7.06
N SER A 12 -8.11 -15.71 7.96
CA SER A 12 -7.28 -14.53 7.73
C SER A 12 -6.24 -14.82 6.64
N PHE A 13 -5.66 -16.03 6.66
CA PHE A 13 -4.74 -16.47 5.61
C PHE A 13 -5.44 -16.61 4.25
N ILE A 14 -6.63 -17.18 4.21
CA ILE A 14 -7.43 -17.30 2.98
C ILE A 14 -7.72 -15.91 2.40
N THR A 15 -8.08 -14.95 3.25
CA THR A 15 -8.36 -13.58 2.88
C THR A 15 -7.10 -12.87 2.37
N PHE A 16 -5.99 -12.97 3.10
CA PHE A 16 -4.68 -12.48 2.67
C PHE A 16 -4.30 -13.01 1.29
N LYS A 17 -4.37 -14.34 1.10
CA LYS A 17 -4.05 -15.01 -0.16
C LYS A 17 -4.92 -14.49 -1.30
N LYS A 18 -6.23 -14.41 -1.09
CA LYS A 18 -7.19 -13.91 -2.09
C LYS A 18 -6.80 -12.52 -2.59
N TYR A 19 -6.55 -11.56 -1.67
CA TYR A 19 -6.21 -10.20 -2.07
C TYR A 19 -4.83 -10.10 -2.71
N PHE A 20 -3.84 -10.82 -2.21
CA PHE A 20 -2.52 -10.85 -2.82
C PHE A 20 -2.56 -11.33 -4.27
N LEU A 21 -3.27 -12.44 -4.53
CA LEU A 21 -3.42 -13.00 -5.87
C LEU A 21 -4.22 -12.08 -6.81
N ASP A 22 -5.32 -11.48 -6.31
CA ASP A 22 -6.15 -10.60 -7.12
C ASP A 22 -5.44 -9.29 -7.49
N ILE A 23 -4.73 -8.67 -6.55
CA ILE A 23 -4.03 -7.40 -6.79
C ILE A 23 -2.91 -7.58 -7.83
N LEU A 24 -2.16 -8.67 -7.74
CA LEU A 24 -1.01 -8.95 -8.62
C LEU A 24 -1.36 -9.81 -9.83
N GLU A 25 -2.61 -10.26 -9.97
CA GLU A 25 -3.07 -11.13 -11.05
C GLU A 25 -2.25 -12.43 -11.15
N LEU A 26 -2.00 -13.06 -10.01
CA LEU A 26 -1.27 -14.32 -9.88
C LEU A 26 -2.22 -15.51 -9.84
N ASP A 27 -1.71 -16.70 -10.14
CA ASP A 27 -2.48 -17.95 -10.04
C ASP A 27 -2.46 -18.53 -8.63
N ASP A 28 -1.30 -18.52 -7.97
CA ASP A 28 -1.17 -19.10 -6.64
C ASP A 28 0.03 -18.54 -5.86
N ILE A 29 -0.04 -18.66 -4.52
CA ILE A 29 1.05 -18.51 -3.58
C ILE A 29 1.06 -19.72 -2.65
N ILE A 30 2.20 -20.40 -2.51
CA ILE A 30 2.33 -21.66 -1.81
C ILE A 30 3.49 -21.57 -0.83
N PHE A 31 3.20 -21.93 0.41
CA PHE A 31 4.21 -22.06 1.47
C PHE A 31 4.56 -23.53 1.66
N LYS A 32 5.83 -23.84 1.67
CA LYS A 32 6.36 -25.19 1.82
C LYS A 32 7.42 -25.22 2.91
N GLU A 33 7.48 -26.33 3.63
CA GLU A 33 8.60 -26.64 4.53
C GLU A 33 9.59 -27.60 3.85
N HIS A 34 10.84 -27.46 4.19
CA HIS A 34 11.91 -28.34 3.74
C HIS A 34 12.86 -28.60 4.90
N PHE A 35 13.29 -29.85 5.05
CA PHE A 35 14.27 -30.26 6.04
C PHE A 35 15.60 -30.53 5.34
N LEU A 36 16.69 -29.96 5.86
CA LEU A 36 18.02 -30.26 5.35
C LEU A 36 18.43 -31.68 5.79
N GLU A 37 18.93 -32.51 4.88
CA GLU A 37 19.40 -33.87 5.20
C GLU A 37 20.68 -33.79 6.02
N GLY A 38 20.78 -34.57 7.12
CA GLY A 38 22.05 -34.83 7.82
C GLY A 38 22.17 -34.41 9.28
N GLU A 39 21.25 -33.67 9.86
CA GLU A 39 21.29 -33.24 11.27
C GLU A 39 20.19 -33.86 12.14
N LYS A 40 20.53 -34.26 13.38
CA LYS A 40 19.63 -34.99 14.31
C LYS A 40 18.53 -34.13 14.94
N LYS A 41 18.59 -32.80 14.83
CA LYS A 41 17.54 -31.85 15.23
C LYS A 41 17.49 -30.73 14.18
N GLN A 42 16.56 -30.83 13.25
CA GLN A 42 16.46 -29.86 12.18
C GLN A 42 15.21 -28.99 12.39
N GLU A 43 15.43 -27.70 12.41
CA GLU A 43 14.34 -26.75 12.21
C GLU A 43 14.01 -26.69 10.72
N PRO A 44 12.71 -26.74 10.36
CA PRO A 44 12.33 -26.68 8.95
C PRO A 44 12.62 -25.29 8.37
N ILE A 45 13.12 -25.26 7.14
CA ILE A 45 13.23 -24.05 6.35
C ILE A 45 11.90 -23.87 5.59
N TYR A 46 11.34 -22.67 5.66
CA TYR A 46 10.09 -22.34 4.98
C TYR A 46 10.33 -21.55 3.72
N PHE A 47 9.71 -21.98 2.61
CA PHE A 47 9.79 -21.31 1.32
C PHE A 47 8.42 -20.78 0.93
N CYS A 48 8.41 -19.57 0.35
CA CYS A 48 7.27 -19.00 -0.31
C CYS A 48 7.49 -19.03 -1.82
N THR A 49 6.62 -19.73 -2.54
CA THR A 49 6.66 -19.80 -3.99
C THR A 49 5.41 -19.19 -4.59
N ILE A 50 5.58 -18.51 -5.72
CA ILE A 50 4.53 -17.81 -6.46
C ILE A 50 4.38 -18.44 -7.83
N LYS A 51 3.13 -18.69 -8.23
CA LYS A 51 2.75 -19.11 -9.57
C LYS A 51 2.20 -17.92 -10.33
N GLU A 52 2.94 -17.46 -11.33
CA GLU A 52 2.48 -16.40 -12.24
C GLU A 52 1.42 -16.94 -13.18
N ARG A 53 0.47 -16.07 -13.57
CA ARG A 53 -0.63 -16.43 -14.47
C ARG A 53 -0.10 -16.94 -15.81
N ASN A 54 -0.67 -18.04 -16.27
CA ASN A 54 -0.30 -18.70 -17.55
C ASN A 54 1.16 -19.18 -17.63
N LYS A 55 1.84 -19.34 -16.51
CA LYS A 55 3.18 -19.92 -16.44
C LYS A 55 3.19 -21.19 -15.60
N ASN A 56 3.90 -22.20 -16.07
CA ASN A 56 4.03 -23.46 -15.31
C ASN A 56 5.13 -23.42 -14.24
N ASN A 57 5.94 -22.38 -14.22
CA ASN A 57 7.07 -22.27 -13.31
C ASN A 57 6.68 -21.60 -11.99
N LEU A 58 7.10 -22.20 -10.89
CA LEU A 58 7.07 -21.58 -9.57
C LEU A 58 8.33 -20.75 -9.39
N LYS A 59 8.19 -19.55 -8.84
CA LYS A 59 9.29 -18.68 -8.47
C LYS A 59 9.29 -18.43 -6.97
N LEU A 60 10.45 -18.43 -6.33
CA LEU A 60 10.55 -17.98 -4.96
C LEU A 60 10.21 -16.48 -4.87
N ILE A 61 9.54 -16.08 -3.79
CA ILE A 61 9.16 -14.67 -3.57
C ILE A 61 10.38 -13.74 -3.56
N GLU A 62 11.54 -14.25 -3.18
CA GLU A 62 12.82 -13.53 -3.19
C GLU A 62 13.21 -12.99 -4.57
N TYR A 63 12.82 -13.71 -5.63
CA TYR A 63 13.09 -13.32 -7.02
C TYR A 63 11.97 -12.48 -7.65
N MET A 64 10.95 -12.11 -6.87
CA MET A 64 9.90 -11.19 -7.33
C MET A 64 10.36 -9.74 -7.19
N SER A 65 9.63 -8.83 -7.85
CA SER A 65 9.89 -7.39 -7.74
C SER A 65 9.75 -6.90 -6.30
N ASP A 66 10.41 -5.80 -5.97
CA ASP A 66 10.28 -5.19 -4.65
C ASP A 66 8.85 -4.75 -4.36
N GLY A 67 8.11 -4.26 -5.36
CA GLY A 67 6.69 -3.95 -5.21
C GLY A 67 5.84 -5.16 -4.82
N THR A 68 6.16 -6.35 -5.34
CA THR A 68 5.50 -7.61 -4.93
C THR A 68 5.76 -7.91 -3.45
N LYS A 69 7.01 -7.75 -3.00
CA LYS A 69 7.42 -8.00 -1.61
C LYS A 69 6.79 -6.99 -0.65
N ILE A 70 6.77 -5.70 -1.03
CA ILE A 70 6.14 -4.63 -0.25
C ILE A 70 4.64 -4.92 -0.10
N LEU A 71 3.95 -5.24 -1.19
CA LEU A 71 2.52 -5.57 -1.13
C LEU A 71 2.25 -6.80 -0.27
N PHE A 72 3.11 -7.84 -0.37
CA PHE A 72 3.03 -9.01 0.49
C PHE A 72 3.08 -8.64 1.97
N LEU A 73 4.06 -7.82 2.38
CA LEU A 73 4.21 -7.38 3.76
C LEU A 73 3.04 -6.51 4.23
N LEU A 74 2.57 -5.58 3.40
CA LEU A 74 1.41 -4.74 3.73
C LEU A 74 0.15 -5.58 3.96
N LEU A 75 -0.15 -6.52 3.06
CA LEU A 75 -1.31 -7.40 3.21
C LEU A 75 -1.15 -8.36 4.39
N TYR A 76 0.07 -8.83 4.67
CA TYR A 76 0.37 -9.62 5.86
C TYR A 76 -0.03 -8.84 7.13
N HIS A 77 0.46 -7.62 7.30
CA HIS A 77 0.14 -6.78 8.45
C HIS A 77 -1.36 -6.42 8.52
N ILE A 78 -2.01 -6.22 7.38
CA ILE A 78 -3.43 -5.88 7.33
C ILE A 78 -4.32 -7.04 7.80
N PHE A 79 -4.03 -8.26 7.36
CA PHE A 79 -4.94 -9.39 7.57
C PHE A 79 -4.52 -10.35 8.68
N LEU A 80 -3.23 -10.36 9.06
CA LEU A 80 -2.69 -11.39 9.96
C LEU A 80 -2.17 -10.85 11.30
N ASP A 81 -1.95 -9.54 11.43
CA ASP A 81 -1.41 -8.95 12.66
C ASP A 81 -2.44 -8.21 13.52
N GLU A 82 -3.73 -8.26 13.18
CA GLU A 82 -4.82 -7.61 13.94
C GLU A 82 -4.53 -6.14 14.34
N LEU A 83 -3.91 -5.37 13.44
CA LEU A 83 -3.53 -3.99 13.70
C LEU A 83 -4.75 -3.08 13.79
N SER A 84 -4.74 -2.16 14.76
CA SER A 84 -5.71 -1.06 14.84
C SER A 84 -5.31 0.14 13.99
N LEU A 85 -4.02 0.34 13.76
CA LEU A 85 -3.45 1.45 13.01
C LEU A 85 -2.29 0.96 12.15
N LEU A 86 -2.28 1.37 10.88
CA LEU A 86 -1.21 1.12 9.94
C LEU A 86 -0.68 2.45 9.41
N CYS A 87 0.61 2.73 9.61
CA CYS A 87 1.28 3.89 9.04
C CYS A 87 2.11 3.45 7.84
N ILE A 88 1.88 4.05 6.68
CA ILE A 88 2.56 3.72 5.42
C ILE A 88 3.21 4.99 4.88
N GLU A 89 4.52 4.96 4.66
CA GLU A 89 5.27 6.07 4.09
C GLU A 89 5.47 5.84 2.59
N GLU A 90 5.04 6.82 1.78
CA GLU A 90 5.23 6.88 0.33
C GLU A 90 5.05 5.55 -0.42
N PRO A 91 3.89 4.87 -0.30
CA PRO A 91 3.70 3.56 -0.91
C PRO A 91 3.81 3.56 -2.45
N GLU A 92 3.69 4.73 -3.07
CA GLU A 92 3.86 4.91 -4.52
C GLU A 92 5.29 4.66 -5.00
N ILE A 93 6.30 4.75 -4.15
CA ILE A 93 7.70 4.48 -4.53
C ILE A 93 7.88 2.99 -4.86
N GLY A 94 7.21 2.11 -4.14
CA GLY A 94 7.36 0.66 -4.32
C GLY A 94 6.22 -0.02 -5.07
N LEU A 95 5.02 0.58 -5.13
CA LEU A 95 3.83 -0.07 -5.67
C LEU A 95 3.42 0.51 -7.03
N HIS A 96 3.12 -0.40 -7.98
CA HIS A 96 2.50 0.00 -9.23
C HIS A 96 1.14 0.69 -8.98
N PRO A 97 0.75 1.74 -9.73
CA PRO A 97 -0.49 2.50 -9.52
C PRO A 97 -1.75 1.63 -9.39
N LYS A 98 -1.87 0.57 -10.18
CA LYS A 98 -2.99 -0.38 -10.11
C LYS A 98 -3.05 -1.12 -8.77
N ALA A 99 -1.90 -1.58 -8.27
CA ALA A 99 -1.80 -2.26 -6.97
C ALA A 99 -2.13 -1.31 -5.82
N LEU A 100 -1.61 -0.06 -5.90
CA LEU A 100 -1.89 0.99 -4.93
C LEU A 100 -3.39 1.33 -4.87
N SER A 101 -4.05 1.49 -6.03
CA SER A 101 -5.50 1.74 -6.08
C SER A 101 -6.30 0.61 -5.44
N LYS A 102 -5.97 -0.65 -5.73
CA LYS A 102 -6.65 -1.81 -5.13
C LYS A 102 -6.39 -1.91 -3.62
N LEU A 103 -5.16 -1.63 -3.17
CA LEU A 103 -4.82 -1.58 -1.74
C LEU A 103 -5.67 -0.54 -1.00
N LEU A 104 -5.79 0.69 -1.53
CA LEU A 104 -6.60 1.74 -0.93
C LEU A 104 -8.09 1.38 -0.86
N GLN A 105 -8.61 0.65 -1.85
CA GLN A 105 -10.00 0.21 -1.85
C GLN A 105 -10.35 -0.68 -0.65
N LEU A 106 -9.38 -1.46 -0.11
CA LEU A 106 -9.60 -2.27 1.09
C LEU A 106 -10.03 -1.41 2.28
N PHE A 107 -9.41 -0.23 2.45
CA PHE A 107 -9.76 0.71 3.52
C PHE A 107 -11.06 1.46 3.23
N PHE A 108 -11.31 1.84 1.98
CA PHE A 108 -12.52 2.58 1.60
C PHE A 108 -13.77 1.71 1.70
N ASN A 109 -13.69 0.44 1.35
CA ASN A 109 -14.78 -0.52 1.40
C ASN A 109 -14.99 -1.09 2.81
N LYS A 110 -14.20 -0.65 3.80
CA LYS A 110 -14.22 -1.17 5.17
C LYS A 110 -14.01 -2.70 5.26
N GLU A 111 -13.25 -3.24 4.33
CA GLU A 111 -12.85 -4.65 4.35
C GLU A 111 -11.74 -4.90 5.37
N VAL A 112 -11.17 -3.80 5.88
CA VAL A 112 -10.13 -3.76 6.90
C VAL A 112 -10.63 -2.91 8.06
N SER A 113 -10.48 -3.40 9.29
CA SER A 113 -10.85 -2.69 10.51
C SER A 113 -9.81 -1.64 10.94
N ALA A 114 -8.56 -1.82 10.51
CA ALA A 114 -7.46 -0.89 10.83
C ALA A 114 -7.66 0.48 10.19
N GLN A 115 -7.27 1.54 10.91
CA GLN A 115 -7.09 2.86 10.33
C GLN A 115 -5.75 2.92 9.58
N ALA A 116 -5.72 3.52 8.38
CA ALA A 116 -4.49 3.82 7.67
C ALA A 116 -4.14 5.31 7.76
N ILE A 117 -2.86 5.61 8.06
CA ILE A 117 -2.25 6.93 7.87
C ILE A 117 -1.17 6.77 6.80
N ILE A 118 -1.29 7.54 5.73
CA ILE A 118 -0.41 7.41 4.57
C ILE A 118 0.23 8.76 4.29
N THR A 119 1.56 8.81 4.20
CA THR A 119 2.27 9.97 3.65
C THR A 119 2.51 9.79 2.16
N THR A 120 2.44 10.86 1.39
CA THR A 120 2.63 10.80 -0.06
C THR A 120 3.01 12.14 -0.65
N HIS A 121 3.82 12.11 -1.70
CA HIS A 121 4.05 13.21 -2.62
C HIS A 121 3.39 12.97 -4.00
N SER A 122 2.64 11.88 -4.17
CA SER A 122 2.05 11.47 -5.43
C SER A 122 0.70 12.15 -5.70
N PRO A 123 0.57 13.00 -6.73
CA PRO A 123 -0.73 13.53 -7.15
C PRO A 123 -1.70 12.40 -7.50
N TYR A 124 -1.21 11.28 -8.03
CA TYR A 124 -2.04 10.12 -8.35
C TYR A 124 -2.72 9.55 -7.12
N LEU A 125 -1.98 9.36 -6.01
CA LEU A 125 -2.54 8.84 -4.77
C LEU A 125 -3.58 9.80 -4.18
N ILE A 126 -3.29 11.10 -4.21
CA ILE A 126 -4.18 12.15 -3.72
C ILE A 126 -5.51 12.16 -4.50
N LYS A 127 -5.49 11.91 -5.81
CA LYS A 127 -6.71 11.79 -6.65
C LYS A 127 -7.63 10.64 -6.22
N LEU A 128 -7.09 9.58 -5.66
CA LEU A 128 -7.84 8.40 -5.23
C LEU A 128 -8.56 8.61 -3.88
N VAL A 129 -8.19 9.63 -3.11
CA VAL A 129 -8.66 9.84 -1.73
C VAL A 129 -9.66 10.98 -1.66
N ASN A 130 -10.68 10.83 -0.80
CA ASN A 130 -11.61 11.91 -0.53
C ASN A 130 -10.86 13.10 0.11
N PRO A 131 -11.00 14.34 -0.42
CA PRO A 131 -10.34 15.53 0.14
C PRO A 131 -10.61 15.77 1.63
N GLN A 132 -11.69 15.22 2.17
CA GLN A 132 -11.98 15.27 3.62
C GLN A 132 -10.97 14.47 4.47
N ASN A 133 -10.28 13.52 3.87
CA ASN A 133 -9.29 12.66 4.53
C ASN A 133 -7.86 13.09 4.22
N VAL A 134 -7.67 14.21 3.52
CA VAL A 134 -6.35 14.72 3.15
C VAL A 134 -5.96 15.87 4.06
N PHE A 135 -4.70 15.83 4.50
CA PHE A 135 -4.05 16.88 5.28
C PHE A 135 -2.76 17.29 4.58
N VAL A 136 -2.48 18.59 4.58
CA VAL A 136 -1.23 19.14 4.09
C VAL A 136 -0.34 19.49 5.28
N LEU A 137 0.90 19.04 5.23
CA LEU A 137 1.94 19.37 6.20
C LEU A 137 2.88 20.37 5.54
N GLU A 138 2.97 21.57 6.10
CA GLU A 138 3.82 22.66 5.60
C GLU A 138 4.85 23.05 6.68
N ALA A 139 6.10 23.18 6.26
CA ALA A 139 7.12 23.77 7.12
C ALA A 139 6.91 25.29 7.20
N LYS A 140 6.92 25.84 8.39
CA LYS A 140 6.90 27.28 8.63
C LYS A 140 8.27 27.80 9.03
N GLU A 141 8.47 29.11 8.92
CA GLU A 141 9.59 29.80 9.51
C GLU A 141 9.71 29.40 11.01
N ASN A 142 10.92 29.24 11.52
CA ASN A 142 11.25 28.77 12.89
C ASN A 142 11.07 27.27 13.15
N SER A 143 11.23 26.40 12.15
CA SER A 143 11.17 24.92 12.30
C SER A 143 9.85 24.39 12.88
N MET A 144 8.77 25.15 12.79
CA MET A 144 7.44 24.68 13.12
C MET A 144 6.73 24.13 11.87
N TYR A 145 5.86 23.16 12.09
CA TYR A 145 5.02 22.60 11.03
C TYR A 145 3.57 23.00 11.24
N SER A 146 2.86 23.30 10.16
CA SER A 146 1.41 23.43 10.16
C SER A 146 0.76 22.21 9.54
N PHE A 147 -0.33 21.80 10.14
CA PHE A 147 -1.14 20.67 9.68
C PHE A 147 -2.52 21.17 9.31
N THR A 148 -2.82 21.24 8.01
CA THR A 148 -4.06 21.84 7.52
C THR A 148 -4.93 20.79 6.82
N LYS A 149 -6.16 20.63 7.27
CA LYS A 149 -7.12 19.76 6.60
C LYS A 149 -7.57 20.40 5.29
N VAL A 150 -7.39 19.70 4.18
CA VAL A 150 -7.67 20.21 2.84
C VAL A 150 -9.12 20.68 2.67
N SER A 151 -10.08 19.96 3.25
CA SER A 151 -11.52 20.34 3.19
C SER A 151 -11.85 21.69 3.85
N THR A 152 -10.95 22.25 4.67
CA THR A 152 -11.12 23.56 5.32
C THR A 152 -10.57 24.72 4.50
N ILE A 153 -9.80 24.43 3.42
CA ILE A 153 -9.24 25.47 2.56
C ILE A 153 -10.39 26.17 1.81
N LYS A 154 -10.51 27.48 2.05
CA LYS A 154 -11.49 28.31 1.33
C LYS A 154 -11.20 28.21 -0.17
N ASP A 155 -12.21 28.28 -1.01
CA ASP A 155 -12.12 28.19 -2.48
C ASP A 155 -11.76 26.81 -3.08
N LEU A 156 -11.23 25.84 -2.34
CA LEU A 156 -10.98 24.50 -2.88
C LEU A 156 -12.25 23.86 -3.47
N LYS A 157 -13.37 23.96 -2.73
CA LYS A 157 -14.68 23.46 -3.20
C LYS A 157 -15.15 24.14 -4.49
N LYS A 158 -14.82 25.42 -4.69
CA LYS A 158 -15.17 26.18 -5.88
C LYS A 158 -14.33 25.75 -7.08
N ARG A 159 -13.02 25.53 -6.88
CA ARG A 159 -12.07 25.06 -7.91
C ARG A 159 -12.35 23.62 -8.34
N LEU A 160 -12.63 22.72 -7.40
CA LEU A 160 -13.01 21.32 -7.66
C LEU A 160 -14.36 21.16 -8.38
N LYS A 161 -15.24 22.16 -8.33
CA LYS A 161 -16.50 22.16 -9.08
C LYS A 161 -16.33 22.50 -10.57
N SER A 162 -15.17 23.02 -10.98
CA SER A 162 -14.87 23.22 -12.38
C SER A 162 -14.59 21.86 -13.03
N LYS A 163 -15.30 21.55 -14.13
CA LYS A 163 -15.28 20.25 -14.82
C LYS A 163 -13.90 19.77 -15.33
N TYR A 164 -12.88 20.59 -15.22
CA TYR A 164 -11.57 20.39 -15.86
C TYR A 164 -10.39 20.28 -14.92
N VAL A 165 -10.58 20.44 -13.61
CA VAL A 165 -9.51 20.43 -12.61
C VAL A 165 -9.84 19.42 -11.54
N ASP A 166 -9.05 18.37 -11.41
CA ASP A 166 -9.16 17.44 -10.30
C ASP A 166 -8.31 17.90 -9.10
N PHE A 167 -8.46 17.19 -7.98
CA PHE A 167 -7.77 17.55 -6.74
C PHE A 167 -6.23 17.39 -6.85
N GLY A 168 -5.76 16.38 -7.58
CA GLY A 168 -4.32 16.17 -7.79
C GLY A 168 -3.70 17.26 -8.66
N ASP A 169 -4.42 17.77 -9.66
CA ASP A 169 -3.95 18.88 -10.50
C ASP A 169 -3.81 20.16 -9.68
N LEU A 170 -4.77 20.46 -8.81
CA LEU A 170 -4.68 21.60 -7.88
C LEU A 170 -3.51 21.48 -6.91
N PHE A 171 -3.21 20.26 -6.47
CA PHE A 171 -2.07 19.98 -5.61
C PHE A 171 -0.75 20.32 -6.32
N VAL A 172 -0.58 19.87 -7.57
CA VAL A 172 0.61 20.17 -8.39
C VAL A 172 0.77 21.66 -8.68
N GLU A 173 -0.33 22.38 -9.02
CA GLU A 173 -0.29 23.81 -9.29
C GLU A 173 0.14 24.65 -8.08
N ASN A 174 -0.36 24.34 -6.89
CA ASN A 174 -0.02 25.10 -5.69
C ASN A 174 1.42 24.89 -5.24
N PHE A 175 2.01 23.70 -5.46
CA PHE A 175 3.42 23.45 -5.14
C PHE A 175 4.41 23.99 -6.18
N LYS A 176 4.00 24.25 -7.43
CA LYS A 176 4.86 24.89 -8.43
C LYS A 176 5.08 26.38 -8.15
N THR A 177 4.09 27.06 -7.58
CA THR A 177 4.20 28.50 -7.29
C THR A 177 5.18 28.81 -6.18
N ASP A 178 5.44 27.90 -5.23
CA ASP A 178 6.37 28.11 -4.14
C ASP A 178 7.84 27.82 -4.54
N ILE A 179 8.07 27.05 -5.60
CA ILE A 179 9.42 26.76 -6.12
C ILE A 179 9.94 27.91 -7.03
N ASP A 180 9.08 28.56 -7.79
CA ASP A 180 9.45 29.63 -8.71
C ASP A 180 9.71 30.98 -8.00
N THR A 181 9.24 31.16 -6.76
CA THR A 181 9.48 32.39 -5.98
C THR A 181 10.79 32.37 -5.17
N SER A 182 11.52 31.25 -5.16
CA SER A 182 12.79 31.12 -4.42
C SER A 182 14.03 31.22 -5.30
N LEU A 183 13.90 31.59 -6.58
CA LEU A 183 15.00 31.70 -7.56
C LEU A 183 15.21 33.11 -8.11
N ASP A 184 14.61 34.17 -7.51
CA ASP A 184 14.92 35.58 -7.82
C ASP A 184 15.71 36.25 -6.68
#